data_665574839e7cbfce207108afc1f7a199
#
_entry.id   665574839e7cbfce207108afc1f7a199
#
_cell.length_a   1.000
_cell.length_b   1.000
_cell.length_c   1.000
_cell.angle_alpha   90.00
_cell.angle_beta   90.00
_cell.angle_gamma   90.00
#
_symmetry.space_group_name_H-M   'P 1'
#
loop_
_entity.id
_entity.type
_entity.pdbx_description
1 polymer ?
#
loop_
_entity_poly.entity_id
_entity_poly.type
_entity_poly.pdbx_seq_one_letter_code
_entity_poly.pdbx_strand_id
1 'polypeptide(L)'
;MRNQLFSILQAWKTSQFDTEWVLGTVYRTEGSAYRKAGAQMLINGKGQQFGLLSGGCIEADIVRNARKAIVTNKIVTLAYDGNDEDDLSFKLGIGCGGVVHIVLHPINGSDDLGLSDIYAALVKRESGYHHLKIGEKIGYFRPSFVDFHDQAYIESNTDGEWLVTPIRPEPHILVVGGGQDALPVSNIAHNLGWKITIADPRP
;
A
#
# COMPACT_ATOMS: atom_id res chain seq x y z
N MET A 1 9.15 -0.56 -10.69
CA MET A 1 8.16 0.22 -9.90
C MET A 1 8.43 -0.10 -8.44
N ARG A 2 8.65 0.90 -7.58
CA ARG A 2 8.96 0.66 -6.16
C ARG A 2 7.65 0.42 -5.41
N ASN A 3 7.53 -0.72 -4.72
CA ASN A 3 6.36 -1.07 -3.90
C ASN A 3 6.41 -0.50 -2.46
N GLN A 4 7.34 0.40 -2.19
CA GLN A 4 7.44 1.05 -0.90
C GLN A 4 6.35 2.11 -0.76
N LEU A 5 5.66 2.12 0.37
CA LEU A 5 4.54 3.03 0.62
C LEU A 5 4.92 4.49 0.42
N PHE A 6 6.11 4.89 0.88
CA PHE A 6 6.61 6.25 0.66
C PHE A 6 6.64 6.63 -0.82
N SER A 7 7.16 5.75 -1.70
CA SER A 7 7.22 6.02 -3.14
C SER A 7 5.83 6.08 -3.79
N ILE A 8 4.89 5.27 -3.31
CA ILE A 8 3.49 5.29 -3.76
C ILE A 8 2.85 6.63 -3.40
N LEU A 9 2.99 7.05 -2.14
CA LEU A 9 2.44 8.30 -1.63
C LEU A 9 3.11 9.54 -2.23
N GLN A 10 4.40 9.47 -2.54
CA GLN A 10 5.12 10.56 -3.22
C GLN A 10 4.55 10.79 -4.63
N ALA A 11 4.30 9.72 -5.39
CA ALA A 11 3.68 9.83 -6.71
C ALA A 11 2.26 10.40 -6.63
N TRP A 12 1.47 9.96 -5.64
CA TRP A 12 0.14 10.51 -5.40
C TRP A 12 0.18 11.99 -5.02
N LYS A 13 1.05 12.36 -4.06
CA LYS A 13 1.16 13.74 -3.57
C LYS A 13 1.51 14.74 -4.67
N THR A 14 2.30 14.30 -5.65
CA THR A 14 2.72 15.15 -6.79
C THR A 14 1.56 15.49 -7.71
N SER A 15 0.54 14.63 -7.81
CA SER A 15 -0.57 14.77 -8.76
C SER A 15 -1.95 14.56 -8.11
N GLN A 16 -2.04 14.74 -6.79
CA GLN A 16 -3.26 14.43 -6.04
C GLN A 16 -4.49 15.25 -6.48
N PHE A 17 -4.28 16.44 -7.06
CA PHE A 17 -5.35 17.32 -7.53
C PHE A 17 -5.53 17.31 -9.06
N ASP A 18 -4.66 16.60 -9.79
CA ASP A 18 -4.70 16.57 -11.27
C ASP A 18 -5.71 15.55 -11.81
N THR A 19 -6.16 14.64 -10.98
CA THR A 19 -7.06 13.54 -11.34
C THR A 19 -7.69 12.95 -10.07
N GLU A 20 -8.76 12.18 -10.28
CA GLU A 20 -9.38 11.40 -9.22
C GLU A 20 -8.47 10.22 -8.81
N TRP A 21 -8.61 9.76 -7.57
CA TRP A 21 -7.83 8.67 -7.03
C TRP A 21 -8.66 7.63 -6.30
N VAL A 22 -8.17 6.40 -6.26
CA VAL A 22 -8.71 5.31 -5.46
C VAL A 22 -7.57 4.69 -4.66
N LEU A 23 -7.80 4.51 -3.37
CA LEU A 23 -6.97 3.67 -2.51
C LEU A 23 -7.53 2.24 -2.54
N GLY A 24 -6.77 1.31 -3.10
CA GLY A 24 -7.01 -0.12 -3.00
C GLY A 24 -6.23 -0.70 -1.83
N THR A 25 -6.89 -1.48 -0.99
CA THR A 25 -6.26 -2.08 0.19
C THR A 25 -6.68 -3.54 0.35
N VAL A 26 -5.71 -4.44 0.52
CA VAL A 26 -6.00 -5.81 0.98
C VAL A 26 -6.37 -5.74 2.46
N TYR A 27 -7.63 -6.06 2.80
CA TYR A 27 -8.06 -6.00 4.20
C TYR A 27 -8.12 -7.35 4.90
N ARG A 28 -8.22 -8.44 4.13
CA ARG A 28 -8.24 -9.81 4.66
C ARG A 28 -7.63 -10.77 3.65
N THR A 29 -6.95 -11.81 4.13
CA THR A 29 -6.48 -12.93 3.31
C THR A 29 -6.72 -14.23 4.04
N GLU A 30 -7.07 -15.28 3.29
CA GLU A 30 -7.25 -16.63 3.80
C GLU A 30 -6.33 -17.56 3.00
N GLY A 31 -5.60 -18.43 3.69
CA GLY A 31 -4.60 -19.28 3.06
C GLY A 31 -3.38 -18.53 2.51
N SER A 32 -2.87 -19.02 1.39
CA SER A 32 -1.68 -18.44 0.74
C SER A 32 -2.07 -17.23 -0.12
N ALA A 33 -1.39 -16.10 0.07
CA ALA A 33 -1.61 -14.90 -0.72
C ALA A 33 -0.28 -14.20 -1.00
N TYR A 34 -0.13 -13.66 -2.21
CA TYR A 34 1.06 -12.93 -2.63
C TYR A 34 1.29 -11.67 -1.79
N ARG A 35 0.21 -10.94 -1.50
CA ARG A 35 0.24 -9.78 -0.60
C ARG A 35 -0.65 -10.05 0.60
N LYS A 36 -0.21 -9.62 1.76
CA LYS A 36 -0.94 -9.78 3.02
C LYS A 36 -1.85 -8.58 3.29
N ALA A 37 -2.75 -8.72 4.25
CA ALA A 37 -3.56 -7.60 4.75
C ALA A 37 -2.67 -6.39 5.06
N GLY A 38 -3.17 -5.18 4.80
CA GLY A 38 -2.43 -3.93 4.89
C GLY A 38 -1.67 -3.53 3.61
N ALA A 39 -1.57 -4.40 2.59
CA ALA A 39 -1.00 -4.01 1.31
C ALA A 39 -1.86 -2.95 0.64
N GLN A 40 -1.23 -1.88 0.13
CA GLN A 40 -1.89 -0.73 -0.47
C GLN A 40 -1.43 -0.48 -1.89
N MET A 41 -2.33 0.08 -2.69
CA MET A 41 -2.12 0.49 -4.07
C MET A 41 -2.96 1.73 -4.35
N LEU A 42 -2.41 2.70 -5.05
CA LEU A 42 -3.13 3.87 -5.53
C LEU A 42 -3.35 3.77 -7.03
N ILE A 43 -4.56 4.10 -7.46
CA ILE A 43 -4.97 4.09 -8.87
C ILE A 43 -5.59 5.45 -9.18
N ASN A 44 -5.14 6.09 -10.26
CA ASN A 44 -5.71 7.36 -10.67
C ASN A 44 -6.76 7.20 -11.78
N GLY A 45 -7.49 8.28 -12.07
CA GLY A 45 -8.52 8.33 -13.10
C GLY A 45 -8.00 8.03 -14.52
N LYS A 46 -6.69 8.19 -14.76
CA LYS A 46 -6.03 7.82 -16.01
C LYS A 46 -5.71 6.32 -16.09
N GLY A 47 -5.95 5.55 -15.01
CA GLY A 47 -5.67 4.11 -14.91
C GLY A 47 -4.20 3.78 -14.61
N GLN A 48 -3.40 4.77 -14.20
CA GLN A 48 -2.05 4.51 -13.73
C GLN A 48 -2.10 3.91 -12.32
N GLN A 49 -1.19 2.97 -12.07
CA GLN A 49 -1.14 2.17 -10.86
C GLN A 49 0.17 2.43 -10.11
N PHE A 50 0.07 2.59 -8.80
CA PHE A 50 1.20 2.79 -7.90
C PHE A 50 1.07 1.79 -6.75
N GLY A 51 1.96 0.83 -6.69
CA GLY A 51 1.88 -0.33 -5.79
C GLY A 51 1.29 -1.56 -6.47
N LEU A 52 1.15 -2.64 -5.70
CA LEU A 52 0.59 -3.92 -6.13
C LEU A 52 -0.21 -4.55 -4.99
N LEU A 53 -1.35 -5.15 -5.31
CA LEU A 53 -2.18 -5.91 -4.37
C LEU A 53 -2.12 -7.42 -4.62
N SER A 54 -1.65 -7.82 -5.81
CA SER A 54 -1.38 -9.21 -6.17
C SER A 54 -0.01 -9.35 -6.85
N GLY A 55 0.25 -10.48 -7.46
CA GLY A 55 1.45 -10.73 -8.27
C GLY A 55 1.39 -10.21 -9.71
N GLY A 56 0.40 -9.40 -10.06
CA GLY A 56 0.18 -8.90 -11.42
C GLY A 56 -1.03 -9.52 -12.13
N CYS A 57 -1.65 -10.53 -11.54
CA CYS A 57 -2.68 -11.34 -12.20
C CYS A 57 -4.05 -10.67 -12.23
N ILE A 58 -4.46 -10.02 -11.13
CA ILE A 58 -5.79 -9.41 -10.98
C ILE A 58 -5.78 -7.89 -11.09
N GLU A 59 -4.63 -7.27 -11.28
CA GLU A 59 -4.51 -5.80 -11.32
C GLU A 59 -5.39 -5.17 -12.40
N ALA A 60 -5.54 -5.80 -13.55
CA ALA A 60 -6.41 -5.28 -14.61
C ALA A 60 -7.89 -5.23 -14.19
N ASP A 61 -8.35 -6.22 -13.43
CA ASP A 61 -9.71 -6.24 -12.87
C ASP A 61 -9.87 -5.21 -11.75
N ILE A 62 -8.86 -5.11 -10.87
CA ILE A 62 -8.84 -4.10 -9.82
C ILE A 62 -8.94 -2.68 -10.43
N VAL A 63 -8.18 -2.38 -11.50
CA VAL A 63 -8.25 -1.07 -12.19
C VAL A 63 -9.62 -0.82 -12.80
N ARG A 64 -10.24 -1.85 -13.39
CA ARG A 64 -11.60 -1.73 -13.94
C ARG A 64 -12.61 -1.36 -12.84
N ASN A 65 -12.52 -2.02 -11.68
CA ASN A 65 -13.37 -1.73 -10.53
C ASN A 65 -13.03 -0.39 -9.85
N ALA A 66 -11.76 0.03 -9.85
CA ALA A 66 -11.36 1.35 -9.38
C ALA A 66 -11.99 2.48 -10.23
N ARG A 67 -12.05 2.32 -11.55
CA ARG A 67 -12.78 3.26 -12.42
C ARG A 67 -14.26 3.34 -12.06
N LYS A 68 -14.88 2.19 -11.74
CA LYS A 68 -16.27 2.17 -11.27
C LYS A 68 -16.42 2.91 -9.93
N ALA A 69 -15.47 2.71 -9.00
CA ALA A 69 -15.46 3.43 -7.71
C ALA A 69 -15.33 4.95 -7.92
N ILE A 70 -14.48 5.40 -8.84
CA ILE A 70 -14.33 6.82 -9.21
C ILE A 70 -15.66 7.38 -9.72
N VAL A 71 -16.24 6.75 -10.76
CA VAL A 71 -17.45 7.24 -11.42
C VAL A 71 -18.65 7.29 -10.47
N THR A 72 -18.79 6.27 -9.62
CA THR A 72 -19.94 6.19 -8.69
C THR A 72 -19.69 6.90 -7.37
N ASN A 73 -18.46 7.26 -7.09
CA ASN A 73 -18.01 7.78 -5.79
C ASN A 73 -18.39 6.86 -4.61
N LYS A 74 -18.44 5.54 -4.86
CA LYS A 74 -18.81 4.53 -3.87
C LYS A 74 -17.63 3.57 -3.63
N ILE A 75 -17.56 3.06 -2.41
CA ILE A 75 -16.65 1.98 -2.05
C ILE A 75 -17.02 0.73 -2.87
N VAL A 76 -16.01 0.00 -3.33
CA VAL A 76 -16.17 -1.28 -3.99
C VAL A 76 -15.36 -2.32 -3.22
N THR A 77 -15.99 -3.42 -2.83
CA THR A 77 -15.33 -4.58 -2.24
C THR A 77 -15.19 -5.67 -3.28
N LEU A 78 -14.04 -6.32 -3.30
CA LEU A 78 -13.72 -7.42 -4.20
C LEU A 78 -13.22 -8.60 -3.36
N ALA A 79 -13.59 -9.79 -3.78
CA ALA A 79 -13.04 -11.03 -3.26
C ALA A 79 -12.56 -11.87 -4.44
N TYR A 80 -11.38 -12.44 -4.32
CA TYR A 80 -10.78 -13.32 -5.32
C TYR A 80 -10.42 -14.62 -4.62
N ASP A 81 -11.06 -15.72 -5.03
CA ASP A 81 -10.83 -17.05 -4.49
C ASP A 81 -10.05 -17.90 -5.50
N GLY A 82 -8.78 -18.14 -5.22
CA GLY A 82 -7.94 -18.97 -6.07
C GLY A 82 -8.27 -20.46 -6.04
N ASN A 83 -9.21 -20.91 -5.21
CA ASN A 83 -9.68 -22.29 -5.13
C ASN A 83 -11.00 -22.50 -5.85
N ASP A 84 -11.74 -21.45 -6.18
CA ASP A 84 -13.02 -21.52 -6.88
C ASP A 84 -12.80 -21.51 -8.40
N GLU A 85 -13.11 -22.62 -9.08
CA GLU A 85 -12.94 -22.76 -10.53
C GLU A 85 -13.78 -21.73 -11.33
N ASP A 86 -14.84 -21.20 -10.76
CA ASP A 86 -15.68 -20.17 -11.37
C ASP A 86 -15.14 -18.76 -11.14
N ASP A 87 -14.28 -18.56 -10.16
CA ASP A 87 -13.67 -17.26 -9.88
C ASP A 87 -12.69 -16.82 -10.97
N LEU A 88 -12.60 -15.50 -11.17
CA LEU A 88 -11.68 -14.89 -12.13
C LEU A 88 -10.22 -15.23 -11.82
N SER A 89 -9.86 -15.30 -10.54
CA SER A 89 -8.51 -15.61 -10.09
C SER A 89 -8.09 -17.02 -10.50
N PHE A 90 -8.96 -18.00 -10.34
CA PHE A 90 -8.69 -19.36 -10.79
C PHE A 90 -8.55 -19.43 -12.33
N LYS A 91 -9.46 -18.79 -13.07
CA LYS A 91 -9.43 -18.72 -14.55
C LYS A 91 -8.17 -18.04 -15.10
N LEU A 92 -7.58 -17.12 -14.34
CA LEU A 92 -6.32 -16.46 -14.69
C LEU A 92 -5.08 -17.25 -14.26
N GLY A 93 -5.25 -18.45 -13.70
CA GLY A 93 -4.16 -19.31 -13.26
C GLY A 93 -3.40 -18.76 -12.05
N ILE A 94 -4.08 -18.05 -11.14
CA ILE A 94 -3.49 -17.52 -9.91
C ILE A 94 -3.25 -18.68 -8.96
N GLY A 95 -2.08 -19.29 -9.04
CA GLY A 95 -1.70 -20.50 -8.31
C GLY A 95 -1.46 -20.30 -6.80
N CYS A 96 -1.99 -19.25 -6.19
CA CYS A 96 -1.77 -18.99 -4.75
C CYS A 96 -2.65 -19.86 -3.84
N GLY A 97 -3.77 -20.40 -4.34
CA GLY A 97 -4.66 -21.29 -3.58
C GLY A 97 -5.26 -20.65 -2.32
N GLY A 98 -5.43 -19.33 -2.28
CA GLY A 98 -6.01 -18.62 -1.16
C GLY A 98 -7.03 -17.58 -1.59
N VAL A 99 -7.70 -16.97 -0.59
CA VAL A 99 -8.69 -15.91 -0.81
C VAL A 99 -8.08 -14.55 -0.45
N VAL A 100 -8.30 -13.56 -1.32
CA VAL A 100 -7.86 -12.18 -1.10
C VAL A 100 -9.06 -11.25 -1.15
N HIS A 101 -9.27 -10.51 -0.06
CA HIS A 101 -10.33 -9.51 0.05
C HIS A 101 -9.74 -8.11 -0.08
N ILE A 102 -10.25 -7.33 -1.03
CA ILE A 102 -9.78 -5.99 -1.35
C ILE A 102 -10.92 -5.00 -1.19
N VAL A 103 -10.61 -3.84 -0.63
CA VAL A 103 -11.52 -2.70 -0.62
C VAL A 103 -10.92 -1.56 -1.43
N LEU A 104 -11.75 -0.91 -2.24
CA LEU A 104 -11.41 0.24 -3.08
C LEU A 104 -12.16 1.47 -2.55
N HIS A 105 -11.42 2.42 -1.97
CA HIS A 105 -11.95 3.66 -1.47
C HIS A 105 -11.66 4.79 -2.45
N PRO A 106 -12.67 5.43 -3.05
CA PRO A 106 -12.46 6.65 -3.82
C PRO A 106 -12.03 7.79 -2.88
N ILE A 107 -10.99 8.52 -3.30
CA ILE A 107 -10.42 9.65 -2.58
C ILE A 107 -10.96 10.93 -3.19
N ASN A 108 -11.49 11.83 -2.36
CA ASN A 108 -12.10 13.08 -2.81
C ASN A 108 -11.50 14.28 -2.07
N GLY A 109 -10.84 15.16 -2.82
CA GLY A 109 -10.43 16.46 -2.31
C GLY A 109 -9.67 16.42 -0.99
N SER A 110 -10.25 16.99 0.06
CA SER A 110 -9.64 17.04 1.40
C SER A 110 -9.77 15.75 2.22
N ASP A 111 -10.68 14.84 1.81
CA ASP A 111 -10.86 13.54 2.46
C ASP A 111 -9.96 12.51 1.80
N ASP A 112 -8.71 12.47 2.24
CA ASP A 112 -7.66 11.62 1.69
C ASP A 112 -7.38 10.35 2.51
N LEU A 113 -8.28 10.00 3.41
CA LEU A 113 -8.19 8.81 4.26
C LEU A 113 -6.92 8.79 5.14
N GLY A 114 -6.37 9.96 5.48
CA GLY A 114 -5.15 10.09 6.28
C GLY A 114 -3.86 9.92 5.48
N LEU A 115 -3.90 9.84 4.15
CA LEU A 115 -2.71 9.63 3.32
C LEU A 115 -1.71 10.80 3.39
N SER A 116 -2.19 12.05 3.51
CA SER A 116 -1.32 13.21 3.71
C SER A 116 -0.54 13.15 5.01
N ASP A 117 -1.19 12.70 6.09
CA ASP A 117 -0.55 12.56 7.41
C ASP A 117 0.47 11.42 7.39
N ILE A 118 0.14 10.29 6.74
CA ILE A 118 1.09 9.19 6.52
C ILE A 118 2.31 9.68 5.74
N TYR A 119 2.09 10.42 4.64
CA TYR A 119 3.20 10.96 3.85
C TYR A 119 4.08 11.89 4.68
N ALA A 120 3.48 12.81 5.43
CA ALA A 120 4.21 13.75 6.30
C ALA A 120 5.02 13.03 7.38
N ALA A 121 4.45 11.99 8.00
CA ALA A 121 5.14 11.15 8.98
C ALA A 121 6.33 10.41 8.36
N LEU A 122 6.14 9.77 7.19
CA LEU A 122 7.22 9.05 6.51
C LEU A 122 8.35 9.98 6.06
N VAL A 123 8.06 11.22 5.65
CA VAL A 123 9.09 12.25 5.37
C VAL A 123 9.96 12.51 6.60
N LYS A 124 9.34 12.59 7.78
CA LYS A 124 10.02 12.77 9.07
C LYS A 124 10.61 11.47 9.63
N ARG A 125 10.40 10.34 8.94
CA ARG A 125 10.75 8.99 9.40
C ARG A 125 10.06 8.59 10.71
N GLU A 126 8.86 9.08 10.91
CA GLU A 126 7.98 8.71 12.01
C GLU A 126 7.18 7.47 11.64
N SER A 127 6.87 6.64 12.63
CA SER A 127 6.05 5.45 12.51
C SER A 127 4.68 5.68 13.12
N GLY A 128 3.71 4.84 12.77
CA GLY A 128 2.36 4.90 13.33
C GLY A 128 1.44 3.85 12.75
N TYR A 129 0.17 4.04 12.93
CA TYR A 129 -0.86 3.15 12.40
C TYR A 129 -1.81 3.92 11.49
N HIS A 130 -2.09 3.34 10.33
CA HIS A 130 -3.17 3.76 9.47
C HIS A 130 -4.43 2.99 9.86
N HIS A 131 -5.45 3.70 10.30
CA HIS A 131 -6.78 3.16 10.57
C HIS A 131 -7.67 3.46 9.37
N LEU A 132 -8.23 2.42 8.75
CA LEU A 132 -9.10 2.52 7.59
C LEU A 132 -10.39 1.75 7.86
N LYS A 133 -11.53 2.43 7.85
CA LYS A 133 -12.84 1.81 8.04
C LYS A 133 -13.24 1.08 6.76
N ILE A 134 -13.52 -0.22 6.84
CA ILE A 134 -13.66 -1.07 5.65
C ILE A 134 -14.90 -0.66 4.83
N GLY A 135 -16.02 -0.41 5.49
CA GLY A 135 -17.31 -0.10 4.85
C GLY A 135 -17.61 1.39 4.62
N GLU A 136 -16.76 2.29 5.08
CA GLU A 136 -16.97 3.73 5.02
C GLU A 136 -15.73 4.47 4.53
N LYS A 137 -15.91 5.67 3.95
CA LYS A 137 -14.80 6.51 3.50
C LYS A 137 -14.20 7.29 4.67
N ILE A 138 -13.72 6.57 5.67
CA ILE A 138 -13.10 7.13 6.86
C ILE A 138 -11.74 6.46 7.05
N GLY A 139 -10.72 7.28 7.17
CA GLY A 139 -9.38 6.84 7.47
C GLY A 139 -8.56 7.94 8.13
N TYR A 140 -7.63 7.55 8.98
CA TYR A 140 -6.73 8.49 9.65
C TYR A 140 -5.42 7.80 10.02
N PHE A 141 -4.38 8.60 10.19
CA PHE A 141 -3.09 8.15 10.67
C PHE A 141 -2.91 8.54 12.13
N ARG A 142 -2.41 7.61 12.95
CA ARG A 142 -2.07 7.84 14.34
C ARG A 142 -0.58 7.57 14.57
N PRO A 143 0.25 8.57 14.87
CA PRO A 143 1.65 8.37 15.21
C PRO A 143 1.78 7.45 16.43
N SER A 144 2.81 6.60 16.44
CA SER A 144 3.12 5.75 17.59
C SER A 144 4.63 5.57 17.71
N PHE A 145 5.12 5.61 18.95
CA PHE A 145 6.54 5.49 19.31
C PHE A 145 6.83 4.22 20.13
N VAL A 146 5.82 3.38 20.35
CA VAL A 146 5.92 2.13 21.13
C VAL A 146 5.78 0.91 20.24
N ASP A 147 6.12 -0.27 20.79
CA ASP A 147 6.15 -1.55 20.10
C ASP A 147 4.99 -1.76 19.13
N PHE A 148 5.38 -2.10 17.91
CA PHE A 148 4.48 -2.25 16.78
C PHE A 148 4.08 -3.70 16.57
N HIS A 149 2.79 -3.93 16.28
CA HIS A 149 2.41 -5.13 15.56
C HIS A 149 3.11 -5.17 14.20
N ASP A 150 3.66 -6.33 13.83
CA ASP A 150 4.36 -6.47 12.57
C ASP A 150 3.41 -6.59 11.35
N GLN A 151 2.15 -6.94 11.61
CA GLN A 151 1.14 -7.18 10.59
C GLN A 151 -0.10 -6.30 10.82
N ALA A 152 -0.79 -6.02 9.72
CA ALA A 152 -2.11 -5.42 9.80
C ALA A 152 -3.13 -6.39 10.42
N TYR A 153 -4.09 -5.84 11.15
CA TYR A 153 -5.16 -6.60 11.78
C TYR A 153 -6.50 -5.85 11.66
N ILE A 154 -7.59 -6.61 11.83
CA ILE A 154 -8.93 -6.04 11.89
C ILE A 154 -9.32 -5.84 13.36
N GLU A 155 -9.71 -4.62 13.68
CA GLU A 155 -10.33 -4.27 14.95
C GLU A 155 -11.83 -4.08 14.73
N SER A 156 -12.63 -4.90 15.41
CA SER A 156 -14.10 -4.80 15.37
C SER A 156 -14.60 -4.17 16.65
N ASN A 157 -15.34 -3.09 16.54
CA ASN A 157 -15.96 -2.40 17.65
C ASN A 157 -17.40 -1.99 17.32
N THR A 158 -18.07 -1.26 18.21
CA THR A 158 -19.46 -0.80 18.02
C THR A 158 -19.63 0.15 16.84
N ASP A 159 -18.55 0.77 16.36
CA ASP A 159 -18.52 1.69 15.24
C ASP A 159 -18.25 0.98 13.89
N GLY A 160 -17.91 -0.31 13.90
CA GLY A 160 -17.68 -1.14 12.72
C GLY A 160 -16.33 -1.84 12.68
N GLU A 161 -15.93 -2.26 11.48
CA GLU A 161 -14.66 -2.94 11.24
C GLU A 161 -13.60 -1.97 10.71
N TRP A 162 -12.48 -1.92 11.40
CA TRP A 162 -11.33 -1.11 11.07
C TRP A 162 -10.14 -1.98 10.71
N LEU A 163 -9.55 -1.73 9.56
CA LEU A 163 -8.23 -2.28 9.25
C LEU A 163 -7.17 -1.35 9.86
N VAL A 164 -6.39 -1.89 10.78
CA VAL A 164 -5.26 -1.19 11.42
C VAL A 164 -3.97 -1.69 10.79
N THR A 165 -3.31 -0.82 10.04
CA THR A 165 -2.09 -1.15 9.30
C THR A 165 -0.89 -0.44 9.91
N PRO A 166 0.17 -1.17 10.32
CA PRO A 166 1.40 -0.54 10.77
C PRO A 166 2.10 0.16 9.62
N ILE A 167 2.45 1.42 9.81
CA ILE A 167 3.18 2.27 8.87
C ILE A 167 4.57 2.52 9.42
N ARG A 168 5.59 2.17 8.64
CA ARG A 168 6.99 2.37 9.00
C ARG A 168 7.75 3.00 7.82
N PRO A 169 8.70 3.90 8.10
CA PRO A 169 9.60 4.37 7.06
C PRO A 169 10.45 3.21 6.52
N GLU A 170 10.87 3.32 5.28
CA GLU A 170 11.79 2.36 4.67
C GLU A 170 13.09 2.23 5.48
N PRO A 171 13.74 1.05 5.50
CA PRO A 171 15.03 0.89 6.13
C PRO A 171 16.04 1.93 5.65
N HIS A 172 16.90 2.41 6.55
CA HIS A 172 17.97 3.34 6.23
C HIS A 172 19.31 2.71 6.61
N ILE A 173 20.15 2.51 5.61
CA ILE A 173 21.51 1.98 5.79
C ILE A 173 22.50 3.14 5.81
N LEU A 174 23.36 3.16 6.82
CA LEU A 174 24.56 3.99 6.84
C LEU A 174 25.76 3.11 6.47
N VAL A 175 26.41 3.43 5.37
CA VAL A 175 27.66 2.80 4.93
C VAL A 175 28.82 3.70 5.32
N VAL A 176 29.70 3.22 6.19
CA VAL A 176 30.90 3.95 6.61
C VAL A 176 32.08 3.50 5.75
N GLY A 177 32.55 4.41 4.90
CA GLY A 177 33.56 4.14 3.88
C GLY A 177 32.97 4.07 2.47
N GLY A 178 33.49 4.91 1.55
CA GLY A 178 33.09 4.98 0.13
C GLY A 178 33.98 4.14 -0.79
N GLY A 179 34.51 3.02 -0.32
CA GLY A 179 35.33 2.12 -1.12
C GLY A 179 34.54 1.40 -2.23
N GLN A 180 35.23 0.57 -3.01
CA GLN A 180 34.62 -0.15 -4.14
C GLN A 180 33.47 -1.06 -3.68
N ASP A 181 33.50 -1.56 -2.45
CA ASP A 181 32.45 -2.42 -1.89
C ASP A 181 31.16 -1.66 -1.51
N ALA A 182 31.23 -0.34 -1.32
CA ALA A 182 30.07 0.48 -1.00
C ALA A 182 29.08 0.56 -2.17
N LEU A 183 29.58 0.56 -3.41
CA LEU A 183 28.73 0.70 -4.61
C LEU A 183 27.77 -0.47 -4.80
N PRO A 184 28.18 -1.75 -4.79
CA PRO A 184 27.25 -2.87 -4.92
C PRO A 184 26.24 -2.93 -3.77
N VAL A 185 26.63 -2.63 -2.53
CA VAL A 185 25.73 -2.57 -1.38
C VAL A 185 24.67 -1.50 -1.60
N SER A 186 25.09 -0.30 -2.06
CA SER A 186 24.21 0.81 -2.35
C SER A 186 23.20 0.48 -3.46
N ASN A 187 23.66 -0.19 -4.51
CA ASN A 187 22.80 -0.59 -5.63
C ASN A 187 21.72 -1.60 -5.17
N ILE A 188 22.11 -2.61 -4.37
CA ILE A 188 21.17 -3.59 -3.83
C ILE A 188 20.13 -2.90 -2.95
N ALA A 189 20.57 -2.07 -2.00
CA ALA A 189 19.67 -1.35 -1.10
C ALA A 189 18.74 -0.38 -1.88
N HIS A 190 19.27 0.32 -2.89
CA HIS A 190 18.44 1.15 -3.76
C HIS A 190 17.37 0.35 -4.52
N ASN A 191 17.72 -0.83 -5.04
CA ASN A 191 16.77 -1.72 -5.73
C ASN A 191 15.70 -2.26 -4.78
N LEU A 192 16.03 -2.44 -3.49
CA LEU A 192 15.08 -2.79 -2.45
C LEU A 192 14.21 -1.60 -2.00
N GLY A 193 14.50 -0.39 -2.48
CA GLY A 193 13.79 0.83 -2.08
C GLY A 193 14.21 1.37 -0.72
N TRP A 194 15.37 0.97 -0.21
CA TRP A 194 15.90 1.43 1.06
C TRP A 194 16.62 2.77 0.91
N LYS A 195 16.62 3.57 1.97
CA LYS A 195 17.41 4.80 2.04
C LYS A 195 18.87 4.45 2.34
N ILE A 196 19.81 5.15 1.70
CA ILE A 196 21.24 4.93 1.89
C ILE A 196 21.93 6.26 2.16
N THR A 197 22.84 6.25 3.11
CA THR A 197 23.82 7.30 3.35
C THR A 197 25.21 6.67 3.33
N ILE A 198 26.10 7.23 2.53
CA ILE A 198 27.52 6.85 2.54
C ILE A 198 28.28 7.99 3.23
N ALA A 199 29.03 7.64 4.27
CA ALA A 199 29.93 8.56 4.97
C ALA A 199 31.38 8.15 4.70
N ASP A 200 32.14 9.01 4.04
CA ASP A 200 33.56 8.80 3.74
C ASP A 200 34.35 10.07 4.11
N PRO A 201 35.45 9.96 4.87
CA PRO A 201 36.29 11.10 5.23
C PRO A 201 37.15 11.59 4.08
N ARG A 202 37.27 10.84 3.00
CA ARG A 202 38.04 11.23 1.81
C ARG A 202 37.27 12.23 0.96
N PRO A 203 37.97 13.23 0.38
CA PRO A 203 37.34 14.19 -0.53
C PRO A 203 36.85 13.54 -1.85
#